data_de86d3f2334fe0020dfb8aa3cf28f733
#
_entry.id   de86d3f2334fe0020dfb8aa3cf28f733
#
_cell.length_a   1.000
_cell.length_b   1.000
_cell.length_c   1.000
_cell.angle_alpha   90.00
_cell.angle_beta   90.00
_cell.angle_gamma   90.00
#
_symmetry.space_group_name_H-M   'P 1'
#
loop_
_entity.id
_entity.type
_entity.pdbx_description
1 polymer ?
#
loop_
_entity_poly.entity_id
_entity_poly.type
_entity_poly.pdbx_seq_one_letter_code
_entity_poly.pdbx_strand_id
1 'polypeptide(L)'
;MQDKKIALLGVAYRFNSEDTRNSPTLMLANYLRENNVDYLMHDPYVKNNDQNLLKYDQQDHLTHDLNKALKFADYVFICSAHKEYIDHFEIIYSYKNIKGIMDASNIYNRKMFTETPERYAGIGKGTEEPTTDFVDFVYESFRAMEKGLSHELLGLINFYNNNYAFDEYNKVKFEDVQRLAKTCSTGCEIADPDVIESVPVYNDFSSVLAKKGFSNSKLQLA
;
A
#
# COMPACT_ATOMS: atom_id res chain seq x y z
N MET A 1 -0.10 -7.19 30.08
CA MET A 1 -0.50 -5.90 29.50
C MET A 1 -0.89 -4.86 30.54
N GLN A 2 -1.01 -5.25 31.80
CA GLN A 2 -1.23 -4.30 32.91
C GLN A 2 -0.10 -3.25 32.86
N ASP A 3 -0.43 -2.01 33.09
CA ASP A 3 0.43 -0.81 33.05
C ASP A 3 0.76 -0.22 31.67
N LYS A 4 0.08 -0.61 30.59
CA LYS A 4 0.24 0.01 29.28
C LYS A 4 -0.96 0.89 28.96
N LYS A 5 -0.70 2.06 28.41
CA LYS A 5 -1.71 3.03 27.98
C LYS A 5 -1.88 3.01 26.48
N ILE A 6 -3.09 2.91 26.01
CA ILE A 6 -3.41 2.75 24.59
C ILE A 6 -4.24 3.93 24.11
N ALA A 7 -3.85 4.54 22.99
CA ALA A 7 -4.72 5.45 22.24
C ALA A 7 -5.33 4.71 21.05
N LEU A 8 -6.67 4.75 20.96
CA LEU A 8 -7.43 4.25 19.81
C LEU A 8 -7.80 5.45 18.94
N LEU A 9 -7.23 5.55 17.76
CA LEU A 9 -7.47 6.65 16.82
C LEU A 9 -8.48 6.23 15.75
N GLY A 10 -9.67 6.84 15.81
CA GLY A 10 -10.81 6.54 14.97
C GLY A 10 -11.80 5.61 15.65
N VAL A 11 -12.93 6.16 16.08
CA VAL A 11 -14.04 5.44 16.72
C VAL A 11 -15.12 5.10 15.69
N ALA A 12 -15.31 5.96 14.69
CA ALA A 12 -16.25 5.71 13.62
C ALA A 12 -15.89 4.48 12.78
N TYR A 13 -16.91 3.76 12.31
CA TYR A 13 -16.73 2.62 11.41
C TYR A 13 -16.20 3.03 10.03
N ARG A 14 -16.67 4.19 9.53
CA ARG A 14 -16.24 4.73 8.23
C ARG A 14 -15.30 5.90 8.41
N PHE A 15 -14.32 6.01 7.52
CA PHE A 15 -13.42 7.15 7.48
C PHE A 15 -14.19 8.46 7.20
N ASN A 16 -13.76 9.55 7.85
CA ASN A 16 -14.32 10.90 7.75
C ASN A 16 -15.84 10.97 7.98
N SER A 17 -16.33 10.21 8.95
CA SER A 17 -17.75 10.19 9.32
C SER A 17 -17.93 10.09 10.85
N GLU A 18 -19.15 10.32 11.32
CA GLU A 18 -19.54 10.15 12.73
C GLU A 18 -20.25 8.81 12.99
N ASP A 19 -20.30 7.89 12.00
CA ASP A 19 -21.06 6.65 12.08
C ASP A 19 -20.34 5.59 12.94
N THR A 20 -20.82 5.39 14.15
CA THR A 20 -20.27 4.43 15.13
C THR A 20 -20.97 3.07 15.12
N ARG A 21 -21.95 2.85 14.23
CA ARG A 21 -22.70 1.59 14.17
C ARG A 21 -21.76 0.44 13.79
N ASN A 22 -21.80 -0.63 14.62
CA ASN A 22 -20.92 -1.80 14.46
C ASN A 22 -19.41 -1.47 14.43
N SER A 23 -19.01 -0.40 15.13
CA SER A 23 -17.62 -0.01 15.20
C SER A 23 -16.76 -1.08 15.88
N PRO A 24 -15.73 -1.63 15.19
CA PRO A 24 -14.78 -2.55 15.80
C PRO A 24 -13.96 -1.89 16.92
N THR A 25 -13.76 -0.58 16.84
CA THR A 25 -13.04 0.20 17.85
C THR A 25 -13.79 0.19 19.18
N LEU A 26 -15.12 0.31 19.19
CA LEU A 26 -15.91 0.22 20.41
C LEU A 26 -15.86 -1.20 21.00
N MET A 27 -15.81 -2.24 20.18
CA MET A 27 -15.62 -3.62 20.65
C MET A 27 -14.23 -3.80 21.29
N LEU A 28 -13.20 -3.25 20.65
CA LEU A 28 -11.84 -3.26 21.20
C LEU A 28 -11.76 -2.47 22.52
N ALA A 29 -12.38 -1.30 22.59
CA ALA A 29 -12.44 -0.48 23.81
C ALA A 29 -13.11 -1.24 24.96
N ASN A 30 -14.22 -1.94 24.72
CA ASN A 30 -14.83 -2.82 25.71
C ASN A 30 -13.89 -3.92 26.17
N TYR A 31 -13.22 -4.60 25.23
CA TYR A 31 -12.24 -5.64 25.57
C TYR A 31 -11.10 -5.10 26.43
N LEU A 32 -10.57 -3.91 26.11
CA LEU A 32 -9.52 -3.26 26.92
C LEU A 32 -10.02 -2.96 28.34
N ARG A 33 -11.23 -2.43 28.48
CA ARG A 33 -11.87 -2.14 29.78
C ARG A 33 -12.03 -3.42 30.61
N GLU A 34 -12.55 -4.48 30.02
CA GLU A 34 -12.73 -5.78 30.71
C GLU A 34 -11.42 -6.39 31.19
N ASN A 35 -10.32 -6.08 30.52
CA ASN A 35 -8.97 -6.53 30.88
C ASN A 35 -8.19 -5.51 31.71
N ASN A 36 -8.82 -4.46 32.22
CA ASN A 36 -8.20 -3.40 33.04
C ASN A 36 -6.98 -2.75 32.35
N VAL A 37 -7.08 -2.50 31.07
CA VAL A 37 -6.07 -1.77 30.29
C VAL A 37 -6.52 -0.33 30.15
N ASP A 38 -5.66 0.62 30.52
CA ASP A 38 -5.93 2.05 30.37
C ASP A 38 -5.96 2.44 28.89
N TYR A 39 -7.03 3.10 28.46
CA TYR A 39 -7.13 3.58 27.08
C TYR A 39 -7.82 4.93 26.98
N LEU A 40 -7.56 5.62 25.90
CA LEU A 40 -8.23 6.84 25.48
C LEU A 40 -8.54 6.74 23.99
N MET A 41 -9.74 7.11 23.61
CA MET A 41 -10.17 7.16 22.22
C MET A 41 -10.08 8.59 21.69
N HIS A 42 -9.66 8.73 20.45
CA HIS A 42 -9.72 9.99 19.70
C HIS A 42 -10.52 9.80 18.42
N ASP A 43 -11.43 10.73 18.16
CA ASP A 43 -12.15 10.80 16.89
C ASP A 43 -12.52 12.26 16.60
N PRO A 44 -12.23 12.79 15.40
CA PRO A 44 -12.54 14.19 15.05
C PRO A 44 -14.02 14.44 14.77
N TYR A 45 -14.79 13.39 14.49
CA TYR A 45 -16.19 13.50 14.02
C TYR A 45 -17.22 13.01 15.02
N VAL A 46 -16.90 11.96 15.79
CA VAL A 46 -17.82 11.32 16.70
C VAL A 46 -18.08 12.21 17.92
N LYS A 47 -19.33 12.45 18.24
CA LYS A 47 -19.74 13.30 19.37
C LYS A 47 -19.79 12.53 20.69
N ASN A 48 -19.56 13.20 21.82
CA ASN A 48 -19.62 12.58 23.16
C ASN A 48 -21.00 12.01 23.50
N ASN A 49 -22.07 12.54 22.90
CA ASN A 49 -23.44 12.07 23.08
C ASN A 49 -23.86 11.02 22.03
N ASP A 50 -22.95 10.42 21.34
CA ASP A 50 -23.25 9.35 20.39
C ASP A 50 -23.93 8.17 21.09
N GLN A 51 -24.96 7.61 20.46
CA GLN A 51 -25.82 6.57 21.06
C GLN A 51 -25.05 5.27 21.36
N ASN A 52 -24.08 4.91 20.52
CA ASN A 52 -23.29 3.69 20.72
C ASN A 52 -22.21 3.91 21.79
N LEU A 53 -21.62 5.11 21.88
CA LEU A 53 -20.74 5.46 22.99
C LEU A 53 -21.48 5.38 24.34
N LEU A 54 -22.67 5.96 24.42
CA LEU A 54 -23.50 5.91 25.63
C LEU A 54 -23.93 4.47 25.95
N LYS A 55 -24.33 3.69 24.96
CA LYS A 55 -24.73 2.28 25.13
C LYS A 55 -23.63 1.42 25.76
N TYR A 56 -22.36 1.70 25.42
CA TYR A 56 -21.21 0.96 25.92
C TYR A 56 -20.50 1.64 27.07
N ASP A 57 -21.04 2.75 27.57
CA ASP A 57 -20.45 3.55 28.67
C ASP A 57 -18.99 3.96 28.37
N GLN A 58 -18.79 4.52 27.17
CA GLN A 58 -17.47 4.85 26.61
C GLN A 58 -17.24 6.36 26.42
N GLN A 59 -18.24 7.20 26.72
CA GLN A 59 -18.20 8.64 26.43
C GLN A 59 -17.08 9.37 27.18
N ASP A 60 -16.72 8.92 28.38
CA ASP A 60 -15.68 9.53 29.20
C ASP A 60 -14.25 9.20 28.70
N HIS A 61 -14.14 8.19 27.84
CA HIS A 61 -12.89 7.79 27.20
C HIS A 61 -12.67 8.46 25.85
N LEU A 62 -13.61 9.28 25.34
CA LEU A 62 -13.47 10.01 24.09
C LEU A 62 -12.83 11.38 24.31
N THR A 63 -11.90 11.73 23.44
CA THR A 63 -11.34 13.09 23.31
C THR A 63 -11.28 13.52 21.85
N HIS A 64 -11.48 14.82 21.60
CA HIS A 64 -11.27 15.43 20.27
C HIS A 64 -9.90 16.13 20.16
N ASP A 65 -9.08 16.03 21.20
CA ASP A 65 -7.72 16.54 21.21
C ASP A 65 -6.74 15.39 20.93
N LEU A 66 -6.24 15.34 19.70
CA LEU A 66 -5.26 14.36 19.27
C LEU A 66 -3.99 14.40 20.13
N ASN A 67 -3.52 15.59 20.48
CA ASN A 67 -2.32 15.73 21.31
C ASN A 67 -2.53 15.16 22.72
N LYS A 68 -3.74 15.30 23.28
CA LYS A 68 -4.09 14.69 24.57
C LYS A 68 -4.03 13.16 24.49
N ALA A 69 -4.58 12.57 23.43
CA ALA A 69 -4.53 11.13 23.22
C ALA A 69 -3.09 10.62 23.05
N LEU A 70 -2.27 11.31 22.26
CA LEU A 70 -0.87 10.93 21.99
C LEU A 70 0.02 11.08 23.23
N LYS A 71 -0.16 12.13 24.03
CA LYS A 71 0.55 12.32 25.31
C LYS A 71 0.24 11.24 26.34
N PHE A 72 -1.01 10.75 26.34
CA PHE A 72 -1.47 9.74 27.27
C PHE A 72 -0.86 8.35 26.95
N ALA A 73 -0.67 8.02 25.67
CA ALA A 73 -0.46 6.66 25.20
C ALA A 73 0.99 6.18 25.23
N ASP A 74 1.21 4.91 25.54
CA ASP A 74 2.42 4.15 25.22
C ASP A 74 2.34 3.50 23.83
N TYR A 75 1.13 3.15 23.38
CA TYR A 75 0.84 2.52 22.11
C TYR A 75 -0.34 3.17 21.43
N VAL A 76 -0.26 3.28 20.10
CA VAL A 76 -1.30 3.87 19.27
C VAL A 76 -1.87 2.80 18.35
N PHE A 77 -3.19 2.74 18.26
CA PHE A 77 -3.91 1.91 17.28
C PHE A 77 -4.66 2.83 16.32
N ILE A 78 -4.31 2.78 15.04
CA ILE A 78 -5.05 3.47 13.99
C ILE A 78 -6.21 2.59 13.57
N CYS A 79 -7.40 2.89 14.06
CA CYS A 79 -8.58 2.05 13.87
C CYS A 79 -9.44 2.48 12.69
N SER A 80 -9.39 3.75 12.27
CA SER A 80 -10.11 4.28 11.12
C SER A 80 -9.22 5.20 10.29
N ALA A 81 -9.37 5.16 8.96
CA ALA A 81 -8.57 5.92 8.00
C ALA A 81 -9.03 7.38 7.88
N HIS A 82 -9.19 8.10 9.00
CA HIS A 82 -9.53 9.53 8.94
C HIS A 82 -8.40 10.34 8.30
N LYS A 83 -8.78 11.31 7.48
CA LYS A 83 -7.85 12.22 6.82
C LYS A 83 -6.94 12.92 7.83
N GLU A 84 -7.45 13.24 9.02
CA GLU A 84 -6.67 13.86 10.09
C GLU A 84 -5.43 13.02 10.46
N TYR A 85 -5.55 11.70 10.54
CA TYR A 85 -4.39 10.86 10.88
C TYR A 85 -3.39 10.74 9.72
N ILE A 86 -3.89 10.73 8.49
CA ILE A 86 -3.04 10.73 7.30
C ILE A 86 -2.23 12.02 7.22
N ASP A 87 -2.90 13.16 7.37
CA ASP A 87 -2.27 14.48 7.27
C ASP A 87 -1.32 14.80 8.45
N HIS A 88 -1.55 14.18 9.61
CA HIS A 88 -0.77 14.43 10.83
C HIS A 88 0.20 13.30 11.20
N PHE A 89 0.66 12.52 10.22
CA PHE A 89 1.66 11.46 10.45
C PHE A 89 2.87 11.96 11.24
N GLU A 90 3.47 13.07 10.83
CA GLU A 90 4.67 13.64 11.47
C GLU A 90 4.41 13.98 12.95
N ILE A 91 3.21 14.45 13.29
CA ILE A 91 2.83 14.73 14.68
C ILE A 91 2.77 13.42 15.45
N ILE A 92 2.05 12.42 14.95
CA ILE A 92 1.88 11.10 15.60
C ILE A 92 3.24 10.44 15.80
N TYR A 93 4.09 10.48 14.78
CA TYR A 93 5.44 9.89 14.81
C TYR A 93 6.40 10.59 15.76
N SER A 94 6.25 11.91 15.94
CA SER A 94 7.15 12.73 16.77
C SER A 94 7.08 12.44 18.28
N TYR A 95 5.99 11.80 18.74
CA TYR A 95 5.80 11.50 20.17
C TYR A 95 6.71 10.36 20.63
N LYS A 96 7.76 10.69 21.37
CA LYS A 96 8.79 9.74 21.84
C LYS A 96 8.29 8.77 22.93
N ASN A 97 7.18 9.09 23.61
CA ASN A 97 6.56 8.19 24.57
C ASN A 97 5.85 7.00 23.88
N ILE A 98 5.49 7.12 22.61
CA ILE A 98 4.83 6.06 21.84
C ILE A 98 5.87 5.01 21.47
N LYS A 99 5.72 3.80 22.00
CA LYS A 99 6.61 2.65 21.79
C LYS A 99 6.25 1.84 20.56
N GLY A 100 4.99 1.92 20.13
CA GLY A 100 4.50 1.19 18.95
C GLY A 100 3.22 1.77 18.40
N ILE A 101 3.09 1.68 17.07
CA ILE A 101 1.92 2.07 16.30
C ILE A 101 1.40 0.85 15.55
N MET A 102 0.17 0.43 15.88
CA MET A 102 -0.56 -0.60 15.16
C MET A 102 -1.51 0.05 14.18
N ASP A 103 -1.26 -0.14 12.90
CA ASP A 103 -2.11 0.40 11.83
C ASP A 103 -3.09 -0.66 11.33
N ALA A 104 -4.31 -0.61 11.85
CA ALA A 104 -5.39 -1.50 11.44
C ALA A 104 -6.09 -1.04 10.16
N SER A 105 -5.88 0.20 9.75
CA SER A 105 -6.51 0.81 8.56
C SER A 105 -5.57 0.88 7.36
N ASN A 106 -4.31 0.45 7.51
CA ASN A 106 -3.29 0.45 6.46
C ASN A 106 -3.07 1.83 5.79
N ILE A 107 -3.15 2.91 6.58
CA ILE A 107 -2.94 4.28 6.08
C ILE A 107 -1.47 4.67 6.00
N TYR A 108 -0.60 3.94 6.70
CA TYR A 108 0.84 4.18 6.69
C TYR A 108 1.61 3.06 6.00
N ASN A 109 2.78 3.42 5.48
CA ASN A 109 3.75 2.47 4.97
C ASN A 109 4.92 2.36 5.95
N ARG A 110 5.47 1.16 6.16
CA ARG A 110 6.64 0.92 7.01
C ARG A 110 7.84 1.79 6.61
N LYS A 111 7.98 2.09 5.33
CA LYS A 111 9.02 3.02 4.82
C LYS A 111 8.94 4.43 5.41
N MET A 112 7.79 4.83 5.96
CA MET A 112 7.65 6.11 6.69
C MET A 112 8.31 6.08 8.07
N PHE A 113 8.62 4.88 8.60
CA PHE A 113 9.23 4.66 9.90
C PHE A 113 10.72 4.30 9.79
N THR A 114 11.46 5.02 8.92
CA THR A 114 12.85 4.69 8.54
C THR A 114 13.81 4.62 9.73
N GLU A 115 13.64 5.49 10.72
CA GLU A 115 14.50 5.53 11.90
C GLU A 115 14.12 4.51 12.98
N THR A 116 12.86 4.07 13.01
CA THR A 116 12.32 3.17 14.03
C THR A 116 11.31 2.19 13.43
N PRO A 117 11.72 1.32 12.49
CA PRO A 117 10.79 0.42 11.79
C PRO A 117 10.11 -0.59 12.74
N GLU A 118 10.74 -0.88 13.88
CA GLU A 118 10.19 -1.73 14.93
C GLU A 118 8.98 -1.12 15.65
N ARG A 119 8.79 0.20 15.54
CA ARG A 119 7.62 0.91 16.12
C ARG A 119 6.35 0.72 15.32
N TYR A 120 6.41 0.18 14.11
CA TYR A 120 5.26 0.05 13.23
C TYR A 120 4.87 -1.40 13.01
N ALA A 121 3.56 -1.68 13.12
CA ALA A 121 2.94 -2.92 12.70
C ALA A 121 1.63 -2.63 11.97
N GLY A 122 1.43 -3.22 10.81
CA GLY A 122 0.18 -3.13 10.04
C GLY A 122 -0.56 -4.47 10.02
N ILE A 123 -1.87 -4.46 10.08
CA ILE A 123 -2.67 -5.69 9.95
C ILE A 123 -2.44 -6.30 8.56
N GLY A 124 -2.10 -7.58 8.53
CA GLY A 124 -1.84 -8.33 7.30
C GLY A 124 -0.49 -8.06 6.63
N LYS A 125 0.36 -7.21 7.22
CA LYS A 125 1.68 -6.86 6.64
C LYS A 125 2.84 -7.69 7.20
N GLY A 126 2.62 -8.56 8.18
CA GLY A 126 3.67 -9.34 8.81
C GLY A 126 4.74 -8.50 9.52
N THR A 127 5.77 -9.16 10.04
CA THR A 127 6.93 -8.52 10.68
C THR A 127 8.10 -8.31 9.72
N GLU A 128 8.13 -9.07 8.65
CA GLU A 128 9.12 -8.91 7.56
C GLU A 128 8.38 -8.46 6.30
N GLU A 129 8.96 -7.52 5.56
CA GLU A 129 8.42 -7.00 4.30
C GLU A 129 8.85 -7.85 3.09
N PRO A 130 8.24 -8.99 2.78
CA PRO A 130 8.43 -9.56 1.46
C PRO A 130 7.33 -9.14 0.48
N THR A 131 6.15 -8.71 0.98
CA THR A 131 4.98 -8.62 0.10
C THR A 131 4.92 -7.35 -0.73
N THR A 132 5.22 -6.18 -0.16
CA THR A 132 5.19 -4.92 -0.95
C THR A 132 6.37 -4.88 -1.91
N ASP A 133 7.59 -5.19 -1.42
CA ASP A 133 8.76 -5.26 -2.29
C ASP A 133 8.64 -6.39 -3.32
N PHE A 134 7.96 -7.49 -2.98
CA PHE A 134 7.72 -8.57 -3.93
C PHE A 134 6.65 -8.19 -4.97
N VAL A 135 5.57 -7.53 -4.57
CA VAL A 135 4.54 -7.03 -5.50
C VAL A 135 5.11 -5.96 -6.42
N ASP A 136 5.85 -4.99 -5.87
CA ASP A 136 6.54 -3.97 -6.65
C ASP A 136 7.56 -4.60 -7.61
N PHE A 137 8.32 -5.59 -7.14
CA PHE A 137 9.25 -6.36 -7.96
C PHE A 137 8.54 -7.11 -9.09
N VAL A 138 7.42 -7.79 -8.80
CA VAL A 138 6.63 -8.50 -9.83
C VAL A 138 6.07 -7.51 -10.84
N TYR A 139 5.56 -6.37 -10.38
CA TYR A 139 5.01 -5.33 -11.24
C TYR A 139 6.07 -4.73 -12.17
N GLU A 140 7.23 -4.33 -11.62
CA GLU A 140 8.34 -3.80 -12.43
C GLU A 140 8.90 -4.86 -13.39
N SER A 141 8.93 -6.12 -12.97
CA SER A 141 9.33 -7.25 -13.82
C SER A 141 8.38 -7.45 -15.00
N PHE A 142 7.07 -7.35 -14.73
CA PHE A 142 6.05 -7.46 -15.77
C PHE A 142 6.16 -6.31 -16.76
N ARG A 143 6.32 -5.06 -16.28
CA ARG A 143 6.56 -3.89 -17.15
C ARG A 143 7.83 -4.05 -18.01
N ALA A 144 8.89 -4.59 -17.44
CA ALA A 144 10.12 -4.86 -18.19
C ALA A 144 9.91 -5.89 -19.29
N MET A 145 9.14 -6.95 -19.03
CA MET A 145 8.78 -7.94 -20.05
C MET A 145 7.91 -7.34 -21.17
N GLU A 146 6.91 -6.52 -20.82
CA GLU A 146 6.08 -5.82 -21.80
C GLU A 146 6.91 -4.93 -22.73
N LYS A 147 7.85 -4.17 -22.17
CA LYS A 147 8.78 -3.34 -22.95
C LYS A 147 9.70 -4.18 -23.83
N GLY A 148 10.26 -5.26 -23.29
CA GLY A 148 11.08 -6.21 -24.06
C GLY A 148 10.33 -6.78 -25.25
N LEU A 149 9.07 -7.21 -25.04
CA LEU A 149 8.22 -7.71 -26.12
C LEU A 149 7.94 -6.63 -27.18
N SER A 150 7.75 -5.39 -26.77
CA SER A 150 7.53 -4.27 -27.68
C SER A 150 8.77 -3.98 -28.54
N HIS A 151 9.98 -4.12 -27.98
CA HIS A 151 11.23 -4.02 -28.73
C HIS A 151 11.39 -5.13 -29.76
N GLU A 152 11.10 -6.38 -29.39
CA GLU A 152 11.10 -7.51 -30.33
C GLU A 152 10.13 -7.29 -31.50
N LEU A 153 8.91 -6.80 -31.16
CA LEU A 153 7.90 -6.48 -32.15
C LEU A 153 8.35 -5.37 -33.11
N LEU A 154 8.99 -4.32 -32.58
CA LEU A 154 9.59 -3.25 -33.39
C LEU A 154 10.70 -3.80 -34.29
N GLY A 155 11.52 -4.71 -33.77
CA GLY A 155 12.54 -5.42 -34.56
C GLY A 155 11.93 -6.19 -35.71
N LEU A 156 10.84 -6.94 -35.48
CA LEU A 156 10.12 -7.67 -36.55
C LEU A 156 9.50 -6.73 -37.59
N ILE A 157 8.93 -5.62 -37.16
CA ILE A 157 8.38 -4.61 -38.08
C ILE A 157 9.49 -4.02 -38.95
N ASN A 158 10.63 -3.67 -38.38
CA ASN A 158 11.78 -3.17 -39.10
C ASN A 158 12.33 -4.20 -40.09
N PHE A 159 12.42 -5.45 -39.67
CA PHE A 159 12.83 -6.54 -40.55
C PHE A 159 11.86 -6.68 -41.73
N TYR A 160 10.54 -6.69 -41.49
CA TYR A 160 9.54 -6.76 -42.57
C TYR A 160 9.65 -5.57 -43.50
N ASN A 161 9.72 -4.36 -42.97
CA ASN A 161 9.82 -3.15 -43.77
C ASN A 161 11.07 -3.12 -44.67
N ASN A 162 12.18 -3.62 -44.18
CA ASN A 162 13.45 -3.63 -44.93
C ASN A 162 13.51 -4.72 -45.99
N ASN A 163 12.78 -5.82 -45.83
CA ASN A 163 12.90 -6.96 -46.71
C ASN A 163 11.71 -7.17 -47.68
N TYR A 164 10.50 -6.64 -47.27
CA TYR A 164 9.26 -6.98 -47.96
C TYR A 164 8.40 -5.77 -48.33
N ALA A 165 8.63 -4.60 -47.75
CA ALA A 165 7.89 -3.39 -48.13
C ALA A 165 8.48 -2.81 -49.42
N PHE A 166 7.69 -2.79 -50.49
CA PHE A 166 8.13 -2.34 -51.81
C PHE A 166 8.15 -0.81 -51.96
N ASP A 167 7.40 -0.11 -51.11
CA ASP A 167 7.30 1.35 -51.10
C ASP A 167 6.93 1.85 -49.70
N GLU A 168 6.91 3.18 -49.50
CA GLU A 168 6.54 3.82 -48.23
C GLU A 168 5.09 3.53 -47.77
N TYR A 169 4.17 3.28 -48.70
CA TYR A 169 2.76 3.00 -48.38
C TYR A 169 2.56 1.58 -47.83
N ASN A 170 3.47 0.65 -48.15
CA ASN A 170 3.41 -0.72 -47.68
C ASN A 170 4.19 -0.94 -46.37
N LYS A 171 4.82 0.10 -45.83
CA LYS A 171 5.50 0.01 -44.53
C LYS A 171 4.50 -0.07 -43.39
N VAL A 172 4.75 -1.03 -42.50
CA VAL A 172 4.01 -1.19 -41.24
C VAL A 172 4.58 -0.21 -40.22
N LYS A 173 3.72 0.52 -39.53
CA LYS A 173 4.10 1.38 -38.42
C LYS A 173 3.76 0.70 -37.10
N PHE A 174 4.57 0.95 -36.06
CA PHE A 174 4.36 0.36 -34.74
C PHE A 174 3.01 0.78 -34.16
N GLU A 175 2.62 2.04 -34.32
CA GLU A 175 1.34 2.59 -33.88
C GLU A 175 0.12 1.91 -34.51
N ASP A 176 0.26 1.42 -35.76
CA ASP A 176 -0.81 0.68 -36.44
C ASP A 176 -1.00 -0.69 -35.80
N VAL A 177 0.08 -1.34 -35.38
CA VAL A 177 0.05 -2.62 -34.67
C VAL A 177 -0.57 -2.43 -33.29
N GLN A 178 -0.19 -1.38 -32.55
CA GLN A 178 -0.79 -1.06 -31.26
C GLN A 178 -2.31 -0.80 -31.40
N ARG A 179 -2.71 -0.04 -32.39
CA ARG A 179 -4.12 0.25 -32.66
C ARG A 179 -4.91 -1.03 -32.95
N LEU A 180 -4.37 -1.91 -33.81
CA LEU A 180 -5.01 -3.19 -34.12
C LEU A 180 -5.11 -4.10 -32.89
N ALA A 181 -4.08 -4.17 -32.07
CA ALA A 181 -4.08 -4.95 -30.84
C ALA A 181 -5.21 -4.51 -29.88
N LYS A 182 -5.45 -3.21 -29.74
CA LYS A 182 -6.55 -2.67 -28.93
C LYS A 182 -7.95 -3.04 -29.48
N THR A 183 -8.06 -3.28 -30.77
CA THR A 183 -9.34 -3.66 -31.41
C THR A 183 -9.61 -5.16 -31.41
N CYS A 184 -8.64 -5.98 -31.03
CA CYS A 184 -8.81 -7.42 -30.91
C CYS A 184 -9.75 -7.76 -29.73
N SER A 185 -10.49 -8.85 -29.85
CA SER A 185 -11.48 -9.30 -28.85
C SER A 185 -10.90 -9.52 -27.44
N THR A 186 -9.60 -9.63 -27.32
CA THR A 186 -8.86 -9.79 -26.06
C THR A 186 -8.38 -8.46 -25.44
N GLY A 187 -8.49 -7.33 -26.16
CA GLY A 187 -8.13 -6.00 -25.66
C GLY A 187 -6.67 -5.89 -25.19
N CYS A 188 -5.72 -6.35 -26.00
CA CYS A 188 -4.30 -6.30 -25.63
C CYS A 188 -3.76 -4.87 -25.79
N GLU A 189 -3.19 -4.30 -24.74
CA GLU A 189 -2.35 -3.09 -24.82
C GLU A 189 -0.90 -3.49 -25.05
N ILE A 190 -0.29 -2.92 -26.10
CA ILE A 190 1.14 -3.06 -26.36
C ILE A 190 1.82 -1.80 -25.86
N ALA A 191 2.76 -1.95 -24.94
CA ALA A 191 3.53 -0.83 -24.39
C ALA A 191 4.37 -0.14 -25.47
N ASP A 192 4.67 1.15 -25.31
CA ASP A 192 5.62 1.83 -26.19
C ASP A 192 7.02 1.26 -25.99
N PRO A 193 7.76 0.98 -27.07
CA PRO A 193 9.15 0.62 -26.97
C PRO A 193 9.93 1.85 -26.48
N ASP A 194 10.62 1.73 -25.35
CA ASP A 194 11.52 2.81 -24.91
C ASP A 194 12.60 3.04 -25.95
N VAL A 195 12.97 4.29 -26.16
CA VAL A 195 14.11 4.67 -26.98
C VAL A 195 15.37 4.17 -26.26
N ILE A 196 15.75 2.96 -26.59
CA ILE A 196 17.08 2.35 -26.42
C ILE A 196 17.95 2.86 -25.26
N GLU A 197 17.67 2.40 -24.05
CA GLU A 197 18.71 1.99 -23.13
C GLU A 197 18.45 0.53 -22.77
N SER A 198 18.53 -0.28 -23.80
CA SER A 198 18.12 -1.66 -23.81
C SER A 198 19.24 -2.57 -23.37
N VAL A 199 18.87 -3.69 -22.87
CA VAL A 199 19.64 -4.90 -22.56
C VAL A 199 19.97 -5.11 -21.07
N PRO A 200 20.18 -4.11 -20.21
CA PRO A 200 20.39 -4.36 -18.78
C PRO A 200 19.20 -5.06 -18.11
N VAL A 201 17.98 -4.79 -18.58
CA VAL A 201 16.75 -5.24 -17.90
C VAL A 201 16.61 -6.75 -17.84
N TYR A 202 16.91 -7.47 -18.94
CA TYR A 202 16.86 -8.95 -18.94
C TYR A 202 17.98 -9.57 -18.11
N ASN A 203 19.18 -9.01 -18.17
CA ASN A 203 20.32 -9.49 -17.40
C ASN A 203 20.17 -9.15 -15.93
N ASP A 204 19.63 -7.96 -15.59
CA ASP A 204 19.32 -7.59 -14.21
C ASP A 204 18.18 -8.41 -13.65
N PHE A 205 17.15 -8.70 -14.44
CA PHE A 205 16.03 -9.53 -14.01
C PHE A 205 16.49 -10.96 -13.66
N SER A 206 17.26 -11.61 -14.53
CA SER A 206 17.79 -12.94 -14.26
C SER A 206 18.74 -12.95 -13.05
N SER A 207 19.53 -11.89 -12.86
CA SER A 207 20.43 -11.75 -11.72
C SER A 207 19.69 -11.50 -10.41
N VAL A 208 18.60 -10.73 -10.45
CA VAL A 208 17.74 -10.49 -9.30
C VAL A 208 16.97 -11.74 -8.92
N LEU A 209 16.44 -12.50 -9.87
CA LEU A 209 15.82 -13.80 -9.65
C LEU A 209 16.79 -14.79 -9.02
N ALA A 210 18.01 -14.87 -9.54
CA ALA A 210 19.05 -15.74 -9.00
C ALA A 210 19.43 -15.35 -7.54
N LYS A 211 19.58 -14.06 -7.26
CA LYS A 211 19.84 -13.55 -5.91
C LYS A 211 18.70 -13.84 -4.92
N LYS A 212 17.45 -13.94 -5.40
CA LYS A 212 16.27 -14.29 -4.62
C LYS A 212 16.01 -15.81 -4.53
N GLY A 213 16.89 -16.64 -5.08
CA GLY A 213 16.79 -18.11 -5.00
C GLY A 213 15.92 -18.78 -6.07
N PHE A 214 15.49 -18.04 -7.08
CA PHE A 214 14.71 -18.57 -8.21
C PHE A 214 15.64 -19.13 -9.32
N SER A 215 16.45 -20.13 -8.98
CA SER A 215 17.48 -20.68 -9.89
C SER A 215 16.95 -21.54 -11.03
N ASN A 216 15.65 -21.83 -11.09
CA ASN A 216 15.06 -22.75 -12.07
C ASN A 216 13.91 -22.15 -12.89
N SER A 217 13.85 -20.84 -13.07
CA SER A 217 12.78 -20.30 -13.93
C SER A 217 13.09 -20.54 -15.41
N LYS A 218 12.10 -20.97 -16.17
CA LYS A 218 12.17 -21.11 -17.64
C LYS A 218 12.52 -19.80 -18.36
N LEU A 219 12.58 -18.68 -17.63
CA LEU A 219 13.03 -17.36 -18.09
C LEU A 219 14.56 -17.22 -18.24
N GLN A 220 15.34 -18.24 -17.87
CA GLN A 220 16.79 -18.30 -18.15
C GLN A 220 17.16 -18.74 -19.59
N LEU A 221 16.16 -18.95 -20.46
CA LEU A 221 16.36 -19.55 -21.79
C LEU A 221 16.10 -18.57 -22.94
N ALA A 222 16.13 -17.26 -22.69
CA ALA A 222 16.08 -16.27 -23.77
C ALA A 222 17.41 -15.56 -23.94
#